data_dfa6c30d64c919cd5d06bedd2c851ee4
#
_entry.id   dfa6c30d64c919cd5d06bedd2c851ee4
#
_cell.length_a   1.000
_cell.length_b   1.000
_cell.length_c   1.000
_cell.angle_alpha   90.00
_cell.angle_beta   90.00
_cell.angle_gamma   90.00
#
_symmetry.space_group_name_H-M   'P 1'
#
loop_
_entity.id
_entity.type
_entity.pdbx_description
1 polymer ?
#
loop_
_entity_poly.entity_id
_entity_poly.type
_entity_poly.pdbx_seq_one_letter_code
_entity_poly.pdbx_strand_id
1 'polypeptide(L)'
;MPERQLLHLVIGGELEAVDVNRFRDLSKVDLVGAYPNYAEAFRAWKAKAQGSVDNALMRYFIIHAHKLLDPNLDGMDDHPH
;
A
#
# COMPACT_ATOMS: atom_id res chain seq x y z
N MET A 1 -8.73 -11.59 24.86
CA MET A 1 -8.46 -11.92 23.50
C MET A 1 -7.80 -10.76 22.79
N PRO A 2 -6.73 -11.01 22.16
CA PRO A 2 -6.03 -9.93 21.52
C PRO A 2 -6.84 -9.39 20.37
N GLU A 3 -6.75 -8.10 20.21
CA GLU A 3 -7.41 -7.48 19.11
C GLU A 3 -6.63 -7.70 17.84
N ARG A 4 -7.35 -7.75 16.75
CA ARG A 4 -6.69 -7.80 15.47
C ARG A 4 -6.04 -6.47 15.21
N GLN A 5 -4.83 -6.55 14.73
CA GLN A 5 -4.14 -5.35 14.31
C GLN A 5 -4.45 -5.13 12.84
N LEU A 6 -5.17 -4.06 12.57
CA LEU A 6 -5.61 -3.77 11.22
C LEU A 6 -4.64 -2.81 10.55
N LEU A 7 -3.38 -3.14 10.59
CA LEU A 7 -2.34 -2.29 10.04
C LEU A 7 -2.46 -2.15 8.54
N HIS A 8 -2.55 -0.91 8.11
CA HIS A 8 -2.60 -0.57 6.69
C HIS A 8 -1.50 0.41 6.39
N LEU A 9 -0.88 0.25 5.23
CA LEU A 9 0.13 1.19 4.77
C LEU A 9 -0.37 1.90 3.52
N VAL A 10 0.04 3.15 3.38
CA VAL A 10 -0.24 3.88 2.15
C VAL A 10 1.09 4.23 1.51
N ILE A 11 1.28 3.77 0.30
CA ILE A 11 2.49 4.05 -0.45
C ILE A 11 2.13 4.52 -1.85
N GLY A 12 3.07 5.19 -2.48
CA GLY A 12 2.84 5.65 -3.84
C GLY A 12 4.14 5.83 -4.58
N GLY A 13 4.01 6.08 -5.86
CA GLY A 13 5.17 6.32 -6.70
C GLY A 13 4.76 6.32 -8.16
N GLU A 14 5.69 6.69 -9.02
CA GLU A 14 5.45 6.65 -10.45
C GLU A 14 5.55 5.23 -10.96
N LEU A 15 4.57 4.84 -11.74
CA LEU A 15 4.58 3.54 -12.38
C LEU A 15 5.34 3.61 -13.70
N GLU A 16 5.78 2.45 -14.18
CA GLU A 16 6.44 2.36 -15.47
C GLU A 16 5.50 2.70 -16.62
N ALA A 17 4.24 2.34 -16.46
CA ALA A 17 3.20 2.64 -17.43
C ALA A 17 1.86 2.65 -16.72
N VAL A 18 0.85 3.25 -17.35
CA VAL A 18 -0.45 3.41 -16.71
C VAL A 18 -1.16 2.07 -16.47
N ASP A 19 -0.80 1.04 -17.19
CA ASP A 19 -1.49 -0.23 -17.12
C ASP A 19 -0.70 -1.31 -16.39
N VAL A 20 0.38 -0.95 -15.71
CA VAL A 20 1.14 -1.93 -14.92
C VAL A 20 1.29 -1.42 -13.50
N ASN A 21 1.37 -2.36 -12.56
CA ASN A 21 1.53 -2.03 -11.14
C ASN A 21 2.98 -2.25 -10.74
N ARG A 22 3.87 -1.58 -11.44
CA ARG A 22 5.30 -1.68 -11.18
C ARG A 22 5.88 -0.29 -11.09
N PHE A 23 6.54 0.00 -9.99
CA PHE A 23 7.14 1.32 -9.80
C PHE A 23 8.37 1.45 -10.69
N ARG A 24 8.48 2.64 -11.27
CA ARG A 24 9.62 2.97 -12.12
C ARG A 24 10.93 2.94 -11.35
N ASP A 25 10.91 3.43 -10.11
CA ASP A 25 12.11 3.53 -9.31
C ASP A 25 11.74 3.32 -7.86
N LEU A 26 12.12 2.15 -7.33
CA LEU A 26 11.77 1.81 -5.96
C LEU A 26 12.40 2.74 -4.93
N SER A 27 13.50 3.37 -5.27
CA SER A 27 14.13 4.29 -4.34
C SER A 27 13.35 5.59 -4.19
N LYS A 28 12.38 5.82 -5.05
CA LYS A 28 11.57 7.03 -5.01
C LYS A 28 10.13 6.77 -4.59
N VAL A 29 9.86 5.59 -4.06
CA VAL A 29 8.54 5.29 -3.53
C VAL A 29 8.28 6.17 -2.31
N ASP A 30 7.08 6.74 -2.27
CA ASP A 30 6.66 7.62 -1.20
C ASP A 30 5.89 6.81 -0.17
N LEU A 31 6.46 6.62 1.00
CA LEU A 31 5.75 5.98 2.10
C LEU A 31 4.98 7.06 2.85
N VAL A 32 3.68 7.11 2.62
CA VAL A 32 2.83 8.12 3.23
C VAL A 32 2.70 7.88 4.73
N GLY A 33 2.45 6.63 5.11
CA GLY A 33 2.35 6.32 6.52
C GLY A 33 1.73 4.97 6.78
N ALA A 34 1.66 4.65 8.06
CA ALA A 34 1.02 3.44 8.55
C ALA A 34 -0.18 3.85 9.37
N TYR A 35 -1.28 3.12 9.23
CA TYR A 35 -2.55 3.51 9.82
C TYR A 35 -3.18 2.32 10.53
N PRO A 36 -3.93 2.58 11.62
CA PRO A 36 -4.48 1.50 12.43
C PRO A 36 -5.70 0.84 11.84
N ASN A 37 -6.30 1.43 10.81
CA ASN A 37 -7.47 0.83 10.19
C ASN A 37 -7.62 1.37 8.78
N TYR A 38 -8.53 0.75 8.04
CA TYR A 38 -8.72 1.11 6.65
C TYR A 38 -9.24 2.53 6.47
N ALA A 39 -10.13 2.96 7.36
CA ALA A 39 -10.75 4.28 7.20
C ALA A 39 -9.70 5.39 7.22
N GLU A 40 -8.73 5.28 8.12
CA GLU A 40 -7.68 6.29 8.18
C GLU A 40 -6.72 6.19 7.02
N ALA A 41 -6.40 4.96 6.62
CA ALA A 41 -5.57 4.75 5.45
C ALA A 41 -6.25 5.32 4.21
N PHE A 42 -7.55 5.12 4.10
CA PHE A 42 -8.30 5.61 2.95
C PHE A 42 -8.26 7.13 2.88
N ARG A 43 -8.41 7.79 4.02
CA ARG A 43 -8.33 9.26 4.01
C ARG A 43 -6.98 9.75 3.54
N ALA A 44 -5.92 9.12 4.01
CA ALA A 44 -4.58 9.51 3.59
C ALA A 44 -4.37 9.21 2.11
N TRP A 45 -4.82 8.05 1.66
CA TRP A 45 -4.73 7.68 0.26
C TRP A 45 -5.47 8.67 -0.62
N LYS A 46 -6.68 9.03 -0.21
CA LYS A 46 -7.50 9.93 -1.02
C LYS A 46 -6.86 11.30 -1.16
N ALA A 47 -6.30 11.82 -0.08
CA ALA A 47 -5.63 13.11 -0.14
C ALA A 47 -4.46 13.09 -1.11
N LYS A 48 -3.67 12.01 -1.06
CA LYS A 48 -2.53 11.90 -1.95
C LYS A 48 -2.95 11.67 -3.39
N ALA A 49 -3.97 10.84 -3.59
CA ALA A 49 -4.45 10.57 -4.94
C ALA A 49 -4.98 11.84 -5.60
N GLN A 50 -5.71 12.65 -4.83
CA GLN A 50 -6.23 13.90 -5.36
C GLN A 50 -5.13 14.91 -5.65
N GLY A 51 -4.08 14.89 -4.85
CA GLY A 51 -2.96 15.81 -5.04
C GLY A 51 -2.06 15.45 -6.20
N SER A 52 -2.21 14.26 -6.78
CA SER A 52 -1.34 13.81 -7.85
C SER A 52 -2.08 13.60 -9.16
N VAL A 53 -3.25 14.22 -9.33
CA VAL A 53 -4.05 13.99 -10.54
C VAL A 53 -3.38 14.49 -11.82
N ASP A 54 -2.42 15.38 -11.69
CA ASP A 54 -1.73 15.93 -12.86
C ASP A 54 -0.66 15.00 -13.40
N ASN A 55 -0.35 13.94 -12.68
CA ASN A 55 0.67 12.98 -13.10
C ASN A 55 0.00 11.63 -13.31
N ALA A 56 -0.23 11.28 -14.57
CA ALA A 56 -0.97 10.07 -14.91
C ALA A 56 -0.27 8.80 -14.47
N LEU A 57 1.04 8.83 -14.29
CA LEU A 57 1.80 7.66 -13.87
C LEU A 57 1.87 7.53 -12.36
N MET A 58 1.55 8.58 -11.63
CA MET A 58 1.63 8.55 -10.18
C MET A 58 0.43 7.80 -9.61
N ARG A 59 0.70 6.81 -8.76
CA ARG A 59 -0.35 6.02 -8.15
C ARG A 59 -0.07 5.81 -6.68
N TYR A 60 -1.12 5.82 -5.90
CA TYR A 60 -1.04 5.50 -4.47
C TYR A 60 -1.86 4.26 -4.19
N PHE A 61 -1.38 3.44 -3.27
CA PHE A 61 -1.98 2.16 -2.94
C PHE A 61 -2.16 2.04 -1.45
N ILE A 62 -3.21 1.33 -1.05
CA ILE A 62 -3.42 0.95 0.34
C ILE A 62 -3.06 -0.53 0.44
N ILE A 63 -2.13 -0.82 1.33
CA ILE A 63 -1.66 -2.18 1.53
C ILE A 63 -2.19 -2.68 2.86
N HIS A 64 -2.83 -3.84 2.83
CA HIS A 64 -3.36 -4.46 4.03
C HIS A 64 -2.25 -5.25 4.70
N ALA A 65 -1.37 -4.53 5.40
CA ALA A 65 -0.16 -5.12 5.95
C ALA A 65 -0.45 -6.12 7.06
N HIS A 66 -1.59 -5.96 7.74
CA HIS A 66 -1.92 -6.89 8.80
C HIS A 66 -2.06 -8.32 8.31
N LYS A 67 -2.39 -8.49 7.04
CA LYS A 67 -2.49 -9.83 6.49
C LYS A 67 -1.14 -10.50 6.37
N LEU A 68 -0.10 -9.70 6.23
CA LEU A 68 1.24 -10.24 6.13
C LEU A 68 1.81 -10.62 7.49
N LEU A 69 1.20 -10.10 8.55
CA LEU A 69 1.67 -10.35 9.90
C LEU A 69 0.93 -11.50 10.58
N ASP A 70 -0.07 -12.05 9.92
CA ASP A 70 -0.87 -13.13 10.50
C ASP A 70 -0.20 -14.46 10.20
N PRO A 71 0.30 -15.14 11.22
CA PRO A 71 1.00 -16.39 10.98
C PRO A 71 0.12 -17.49 10.39
N ASN A 72 -1.17 -17.29 10.41
CA ASN A 72 -2.09 -18.27 9.84
C ASN A 72 -2.36 -18.03 8.37
N LEU A 73 -1.78 -17.01 7.79
CA LEU A 73 -1.92 -16.75 6.37
C LEU A 73 -0.72 -17.33 5.65
N ASP A 74 -0.61 -18.61 5.77
CA ASP A 74 0.59 -19.29 5.29
C ASP A 74 0.68 -19.34 3.79
N GLY A 75 -0.32 -18.95 3.09
CA GLY A 75 -0.20 -18.82 1.65
C GLY A 75 0.91 -17.88 1.25
N MET A 76 1.35 -17.11 2.18
CA MET A 76 2.44 -16.21 1.92
C MET A 76 3.77 -16.90 1.84
N ASP A 77 3.77 -18.09 2.30
CA ASP A 77 4.99 -18.81 2.15
C ASP A 77 5.32 -19.01 0.73
N ASP A 78 4.98 -19.03 0.81
CA ASP A 78 5.42 -19.36 -0.17
C ASP A 78 6.24 -19.70 -0.74
N HIS A 79 5.94 -20.02 -0.53
CA HIS A 79 6.62 -20.41 -0.95
C HIS A 79 7.38 -20.67 -1.38
N PRO A 80 7.66 -20.93 -1.50
CA PRO A 80 8.36 -21.19 -1.83
C PRO A 80 8.95 -21.46 -2.21
N HIS A 81 8.73 -21.62 -2.21
CA HIS A 81 9.25 -21.89 -2.46
C HIS A 81 9.75 -21.85 -2.86
#